data_bb7fe6169347c091532496ec4a4c3cab
#
_entry.id   bb7fe6169347c091532496ec4a4c3cab
#
_cell.length_a   1.000
_cell.length_b   1.000
_cell.length_c   1.000
_cell.angle_alpha   90.00
_cell.angle_beta   90.00
_cell.angle_gamma   90.00
#
_symmetry.space_group_name_H-M   'P 1'
#
loop_
_entity.id
_entity.type
_entity.pdbx_description
1 polymer ?
#
loop_
_entity_poly.entity_id
_entity_poly.type
_entity_poly.pdbx_seq_one_letter_code
_entity_poly.pdbx_strand_id
1 'polypeptide(L)' 'MDAFPRISIVIPSFNQGRFIEATLRSLLDQSYPSLEVLVIDGGSTDNTVEIVRRYADRLAYWVSEPDEGQ' A
#
# COMPACT_ATOMS: atom_id res chain seq x y z
N MET A 1 -2.81 -28.91 1.46
CA MET A 1 -2.33 -28.23 2.59
C MET A 1 -1.50 -27.02 2.24
N ASP A 2 -1.81 -25.95 2.84
CA ASP A 2 -1.18 -24.71 2.54
C ASP A 2 0.13 -24.58 3.27
N ALA A 3 1.17 -24.30 2.55
CA ALA A 3 2.49 -24.22 3.11
C ALA A 3 2.91 -22.81 3.45
N PHE A 4 2.09 -21.80 3.12
CA PHE A 4 2.52 -20.43 3.28
C PHE A 4 1.67 -19.70 4.31
N PRO A 5 2.30 -19.13 5.33
CA PRO A 5 1.55 -18.29 6.26
C PRO A 5 1.12 -17.01 5.57
N ARG A 6 0.03 -16.42 6.03
CA ARG A 6 -0.40 -15.13 5.51
C ARG A 6 0.49 -14.04 6.05
N ILE A 7 0.96 -13.19 5.18
CA ILE A 7 1.79 -12.07 5.57
C ILE A 7 1.06 -10.79 5.19
N SER A 8 0.89 -9.91 6.16
CA SER A 8 0.25 -8.62 5.94
C SER A 8 1.30 -7.53 6.10
N ILE A 9 1.44 -6.70 5.09
CA ILE A 9 2.38 -5.60 5.12
C ILE A 9 1.58 -4.30 5.12
N VAL A 10 1.80 -3.49 6.14
CA VAL A 10 1.14 -2.19 6.25
C VAL A 10 2.13 -1.12 5.85
N ILE A 11 1.75 -0.30 4.90
CA ILE A 11 2.61 0.76 4.39
C ILE A 11 2.02 2.10 4.78
N PRO A 12 2.60 2.80 5.74
CA PRO A 12 2.21 4.17 6.01
C PRO A 12 2.81 5.08 4.94
N SER A 13 2.06 6.05 4.48
CA SER A 13 2.57 6.95 3.47
C SER A 13 2.05 8.36 3.70
N PHE A 14 2.85 9.32 3.26
CA PHE A 14 2.46 10.72 3.25
C PHE A 14 3.37 11.45 2.30
N ASN A 15 2.80 11.96 1.20
CA ASN A 15 3.54 12.71 0.18
C ASN A 15 4.78 11.96 -0.29
N GLN A 16 4.61 10.70 -0.64
CA GLN A 16 5.72 9.85 -1.05
C GLN A 16 5.43 9.20 -2.40
N GLY A 17 4.90 9.97 -3.35
CA GLY A 17 4.46 9.42 -4.62
C GLY A 17 5.46 8.53 -5.31
N ARG A 18 6.70 9.01 -5.51
CA ARG A 18 7.69 8.20 -6.21
C ARG A 18 8.07 6.98 -5.40
N PHE A 19 8.23 7.17 -4.11
CA PHE A 19 8.64 6.09 -3.23
C PHE A 19 7.56 5.04 -3.12
N ILE A 20 6.31 5.47 -2.99
CA ILE A 20 5.22 4.52 -2.81
C ILE A 20 5.03 3.68 -4.07
N GLU A 21 5.22 4.28 -5.24
CA GLU A 21 5.08 3.52 -6.47
C GLU A 21 6.14 2.43 -6.56
N ALA A 22 7.38 2.77 -6.29
CA ALA A 22 8.46 1.78 -6.33
C ALA A 22 8.22 0.67 -5.32
N THR A 23 7.75 1.05 -4.13
CA THR A 23 7.49 0.07 -3.09
C THR A 23 6.36 -0.87 -3.49
N LEU A 24 5.26 -0.32 -3.99
CA LEU A 24 4.13 -1.17 -4.38
C LEU A 24 4.50 -2.09 -5.52
N ARG A 25 5.22 -1.58 -6.52
CA ARG A 25 5.62 -2.43 -7.62
C ARG A 25 6.50 -3.57 -7.15
N SER A 26 7.43 -3.27 -6.27
CA SER A 26 8.33 -4.28 -5.74
C SER A 26 7.56 -5.35 -4.97
N LEU A 27 6.64 -4.95 -4.11
CA LEU A 27 5.89 -5.91 -3.31
C LEU A 27 4.93 -6.72 -4.15
N LEU A 28 4.24 -6.08 -5.07
CA LEU A 28 3.20 -6.76 -5.83
C LEU A 28 3.78 -7.64 -6.93
N ASP A 29 5.03 -7.42 -7.31
CA ASP A 29 5.69 -8.27 -8.29
C ASP A 29 6.15 -9.59 -7.69
N GLN A 30 6.14 -9.70 -6.37
CA GLN A 30 6.53 -10.95 -5.75
C GLN A 30 5.44 -11.98 -5.93
N SER A 31 5.85 -13.22 -6.01
CA SER A 31 4.92 -14.31 -6.26
C SER A 31 4.45 -14.97 -4.97
N TYR A 32 4.50 -14.26 -3.87
CA TYR A 32 4.09 -14.85 -2.60
C TYR A 32 2.57 -14.93 -2.54
N PRO A 33 2.00 -16.13 -2.51
CA PRO A 33 0.54 -16.26 -2.67
C PRO A 33 -0.28 -15.77 -1.50
N SER A 34 0.31 -15.63 -0.34
CA SER A 34 -0.44 -15.22 0.85
C SER A 34 -0.07 -13.82 1.31
N LEU A 35 0.41 -13.00 0.41
CA LEU A 35 0.80 -11.64 0.74
C LEU A 35 -0.38 -10.68 0.64
N GLU A 36 -0.60 -9.92 1.69
CA GLU A 36 -1.59 -8.84 1.70
C GLU A 36 -0.87 -7.52 1.88
N VAL A 37 -1.21 -6.55 1.06
CA VAL A 37 -0.61 -5.23 1.17
C VAL A 37 -1.69 -4.23 1.51
N LEU A 38 -1.46 -3.46 2.56
CA LEU A 38 -2.39 -2.45 3.03
C LEU A 38 -1.69 -1.10 3.04
N VAL A 39 -2.35 -0.06 2.57
CA VAL A 39 -1.76 1.28 2.52
C VAL A 39 -2.59 2.21 3.38
N ILE A 40 -1.92 2.86 4.32
CA ILE A 40 -2.56 3.86 5.18
C ILE A 40 -1.90 5.20 4.89
N ASP A 41 -2.63 6.05 4.19
CA ASP A 41 -2.08 7.33 3.78
C ASP A 41 -2.60 8.44 4.68
N GLY A 42 -1.73 9.35 5.06
CA GLY A 42 -2.03 10.41 6.00
C GLY A 42 -2.56 11.69 5.38
N GLY A 43 -3.20 11.57 4.22
CA GLY A 43 -3.78 12.75 3.59
C GLY A 43 -2.82 13.45 2.65
N SER A 44 -2.17 12.68 1.79
CA SER A 44 -1.19 13.24 0.86
C SER A 44 -1.80 14.29 -0.06
N THR A 45 -1.01 15.29 -0.37
CA THR A 45 -1.42 16.33 -1.29
C THR A 45 -0.68 16.25 -2.62
N ASP A 46 0.27 15.34 -2.75
CA ASP A 46 0.94 15.10 -4.02
C ASP A 46 0.22 13.98 -4.77
N ASN A 47 0.90 13.29 -5.66
CA ASN A 47 0.26 12.25 -6.46
C ASN A 47 0.24 10.89 -5.78
N THR A 48 0.53 10.83 -4.47
CA THR A 48 0.56 9.56 -3.75
C THR A 48 -0.77 8.81 -3.86
N VAL A 49 -1.87 9.51 -3.59
CA VAL A 49 -3.19 8.86 -3.60
C VAL A 49 -3.52 8.35 -4.99
N GLU A 50 -3.18 9.13 -6.00
CA GLU A 50 -3.44 8.72 -7.37
C GLU A 50 -2.70 7.42 -7.70
N ILE A 51 -1.46 7.32 -7.24
CA ILE A 51 -0.67 6.12 -7.47
C ILE A 51 -1.26 4.94 -6.72
N VAL A 52 -1.65 5.15 -5.47
CA VAL A 52 -2.26 4.06 -4.70
C VAL A 52 -3.51 3.55 -5.41
N ARG A 53 -4.30 4.46 -5.98
CA ARG A 53 -5.51 4.05 -6.68
C ARG A 53 -5.20 3.17 -7.89
N ARG A 54 -4.09 3.40 -8.56
CA ARG A 54 -3.73 2.57 -9.70
C ARG A 54 -3.51 1.13 -9.31
N TYR A 55 -3.09 0.91 -8.07
CA TYR A 55 -2.81 -0.44 -7.59
C TYR A 55 -3.91 -0.99 -6.71
N ALA A 56 -5.02 -0.27 -6.59
CA ALA A 56 -6.05 -0.61 -5.61
C ALA A 56 -6.58 -2.02 -5.78
N ASP A 57 -6.70 -2.48 -7.02
CA ASP A 57 -7.23 -3.81 -7.28
C ASP A 57 -6.36 -4.91 -6.68
N ARG A 58 -5.12 -4.59 -6.42
CA ARG A 58 -4.16 -5.57 -5.91
C ARG A 58 -3.84 -5.37 -4.45
N LEU A 59 -4.50 -4.41 -3.80
CA LEU A 59 -4.30 -4.14 -2.39
C LEU A 59 -5.41 -4.78 -1.59
N ALA A 60 -5.08 -5.29 -0.41
CA ALA A 60 -6.08 -5.82 0.48
C ALA A 60 -6.94 -4.71 1.05
N TYR A 61 -6.34 -3.53 1.26
CA TYR A 61 -7.05 -2.40 1.83
C TYR A 61 -6.20 -1.15 1.66
N TRP A 62 -6.85 -0.03 1.47
CA TRP A 62 -6.14 1.24 1.50
C TRP A 62 -7.10 2.33 1.93
N VAL A 63 -6.54 3.35 2.53
CA VAL A 63 -7.31 4.50 2.96
C VAL A 63 -6.40 5.72 2.91
N SER A 64 -6.97 6.87 2.64
CA SER A 64 -6.25 8.13 2.67
C SER A 64 -7.09 9.12 3.44
N GLU A 65 -6.59 9.53 4.60
CA GLU A 65 -7.28 10.48 5.46
C GLU A 65 -6.27 11.39 6.11
N PRO A 66 -6.60 12.66 6.28
CA PRO A 66 -5.71 13.54 7.01
C PRO A 66 -5.45 13.00 8.41
N ASP A 67 -4.21 13.12 8.84
CA ASP A 67 -3.84 12.68 10.17
C ASP A 67 -4.14 13.79 11.15
N GLU A 68 -5.34 13.79 11.68
CA GLU A 68 -5.77 14.84 12.60
C GLU A 68 -5.58 14.42 14.03
N GLY A 69 -5.61 15.39 14.91
CA GLY A 69 -5.48 15.10 16.32
C GLY A 69 -4.08 14.91 16.76
N GLN A 70 -3.17 15.27 15.92
CA GLN A 70 -1.76 15.15 16.22
C GLN A 70 -1.23 16.40 16.87
#